data_f9daf86606bb64749c3bbabfcd25843e
#
_entry.id   f9daf86606bb64749c3bbabfcd25843e
#
_cell.length_a   1.000
_cell.length_b   1.000
_cell.length_c   1.000
_cell.angle_alpha   90.00
_cell.angle_beta   90.00
_cell.angle_gamma   90.00
#
_symmetry.space_group_name_H-M   'P 1'
#
loop_
_entity.id
_entity.type
_entity.pdbx_description
1 polymer ?
#
loop_
_entity_poly.entity_id
_entity_poly.type
_entity_poly.pdbx_seq_one_letter_code
_entity_poly.pdbx_strand_id
1 'polypeptide(L)'
;MDLYFYISKIATPLIVPSNFFILLLIVFFYIGFIKNKIFFRKFFIIIFVIFSTISIFPIGHNLIFFFLEKNFYSSKIPSKINYIFVPSGSMNRIISAINLVKDPNLDDIKIIYSSGIAYLDKNKSTDTEANLVKTLIANSKIDIDNIIFLPDARNTFENFKRLNEYLIIKDKLDSKILLVTDAFHMKRSLMMAKKFNLNISGFPSSYITKQDSVGLINSYQNISITNNLRKFDVFIKELISTSFSRFL
;
A
#
# COMPACT_ATOMS: atom_id res chain seq x y z
N MET A 1 -9.41 18.91 -10.77
CA MET A 1 -8.81 17.86 -9.92
C MET A 1 -9.56 16.51 -10.03
N ASP A 2 -10.84 16.52 -10.35
CA ASP A 2 -11.65 15.29 -10.43
C ASP A 2 -11.33 14.41 -11.67
N LEU A 3 -11.01 15.01 -12.82
CA LEU A 3 -10.72 14.26 -14.06
C LEU A 3 -9.50 13.33 -13.89
N TYR A 4 -8.43 13.81 -13.25
CA TYR A 4 -7.24 12.97 -12.98
C TYR A 4 -7.57 11.77 -12.08
N PHE A 5 -8.41 11.98 -11.07
CA PHE A 5 -8.87 10.90 -10.19
C PHE A 5 -9.65 9.83 -10.96
N TYR A 6 -10.62 10.24 -11.81
CA TYR A 6 -11.39 9.32 -12.63
C TYR A 6 -10.51 8.56 -13.64
N ILE A 7 -9.64 9.28 -14.36
CA ILE A 7 -8.70 8.66 -15.30
C ILE A 7 -7.81 7.64 -14.58
N SER A 8 -7.26 7.98 -13.42
CA SER A 8 -6.40 7.07 -12.66
C SER A 8 -7.15 5.80 -12.23
N LYS A 9 -8.41 5.90 -11.81
CA LYS A 9 -9.22 4.75 -11.40
C LYS A 9 -9.61 3.85 -12.56
N ILE A 10 -9.94 4.42 -13.73
CA ILE A 10 -10.28 3.65 -14.95
C ILE A 10 -9.01 3.03 -15.56
N ALA A 11 -7.89 3.74 -15.56
CA ALA A 11 -6.63 3.25 -16.10
C ALA A 11 -5.96 2.18 -15.21
N THR A 12 -6.17 2.22 -13.89
CA THR A 12 -5.54 1.29 -12.95
C THR A 12 -5.72 -0.19 -13.32
N PRO A 13 -6.93 -0.70 -13.64
CA PRO A 13 -7.12 -2.09 -14.04
C PRO A 13 -6.36 -2.48 -15.30
N LEU A 14 -6.13 -1.54 -16.23
CA LEU A 14 -5.38 -1.77 -17.45
C LEU A 14 -3.86 -1.73 -17.24
N ILE A 15 -3.42 -0.95 -16.24
CA ILE A 15 -1.99 -0.79 -15.88
C ILE A 15 -1.50 -1.91 -14.97
N VAL A 16 -2.42 -2.65 -14.31
CA VAL A 16 -2.05 -3.83 -13.53
C VAL A 16 -1.33 -4.84 -14.44
N PRO A 17 -0.06 -5.20 -14.15
CA PRO A 17 0.76 -6.01 -15.06
C PRO A 17 0.11 -7.32 -15.51
N SER A 18 -0.54 -8.04 -14.62
CA SER A 18 -1.22 -9.30 -14.96
C SER A 18 -2.31 -9.09 -16.02
N ASN A 19 -3.15 -8.06 -15.88
CA ASN A 19 -4.19 -7.72 -16.84
C ASN A 19 -3.60 -7.27 -18.18
N PHE A 20 -2.53 -6.46 -18.14
CA PHE A 20 -1.83 -5.99 -19.32
C PHE A 20 -1.20 -7.14 -20.11
N PHE A 21 -0.56 -8.10 -19.43
CA PHE A 21 -0.03 -9.30 -20.07
C PHE A 21 -1.12 -10.11 -20.75
N ILE A 22 -2.26 -10.33 -20.11
CA ILE A 22 -3.40 -11.05 -20.68
C ILE A 22 -3.92 -10.33 -21.92
N LEU A 23 -4.07 -9.00 -21.86
CA LEU A 23 -4.50 -8.21 -23.03
C LEU A 23 -3.53 -8.35 -24.20
N LEU A 24 -2.21 -8.24 -23.95
CA LEU A 24 -1.21 -8.43 -24.98
C LEU A 24 -1.25 -9.83 -25.57
N LEU A 25 -1.42 -10.87 -24.76
CA LEU A 25 -1.55 -12.25 -25.23
C LEU A 25 -2.74 -12.41 -26.17
N ILE A 26 -3.92 -11.84 -25.81
CA ILE A 26 -5.10 -11.89 -26.68
C ILE A 26 -4.85 -11.18 -28.01
N VAL A 27 -4.29 -9.97 -27.97
CA VAL A 27 -4.01 -9.18 -29.19
C VAL A 27 -3.00 -9.89 -30.10
N PHE A 28 -1.88 -10.36 -29.53
CA PHE A 28 -0.85 -11.02 -30.33
C PHE A 28 -1.28 -12.41 -30.82
N PHE A 29 -2.11 -13.13 -30.08
CA PHE A 29 -2.75 -14.34 -30.55
C PHE A 29 -3.63 -14.04 -31.78
N TYR A 30 -4.53 -13.07 -31.67
CA TYR A 30 -5.41 -12.69 -32.78
C TYR A 30 -4.62 -12.30 -34.03
N ILE A 31 -3.67 -11.38 -33.94
CA ILE A 31 -2.90 -10.91 -35.10
C ILE A 31 -1.96 -12.01 -35.62
N GLY A 32 -1.32 -12.75 -34.73
CA GLY A 32 -0.35 -13.77 -35.08
C GLY A 32 -0.98 -15.01 -35.74
N PHE A 33 -2.02 -15.55 -35.13
CA PHE A 33 -2.60 -16.82 -35.54
C PHE A 33 -3.80 -16.65 -36.47
N ILE A 34 -4.72 -15.72 -36.16
CA ILE A 34 -5.93 -15.51 -36.97
C ILE A 34 -5.60 -14.68 -38.23
N LYS A 35 -4.83 -13.60 -38.10
CA LYS A 35 -4.36 -12.80 -39.25
C LYS A 35 -3.09 -13.33 -39.90
N ASN A 36 -2.59 -14.47 -39.45
CA ASN A 36 -1.43 -15.20 -40.03
C ASN A 36 -0.14 -14.37 -40.12
N LYS A 37 0.16 -13.53 -39.13
CA LYS A 37 1.36 -12.67 -39.09
C LYS A 37 2.45 -13.30 -38.22
N ILE A 38 3.49 -13.88 -38.82
CA ILE A 38 4.55 -14.64 -38.16
C ILE A 38 5.32 -13.81 -37.08
N PHE A 39 5.52 -12.51 -37.33
CA PHE A 39 6.16 -11.61 -36.38
C PHE A 39 5.41 -11.59 -35.06
N PHE A 40 4.07 -11.44 -35.07
CA PHE A 40 3.24 -11.41 -33.89
C PHE A 40 3.12 -12.77 -33.18
N ARG A 41 3.27 -13.90 -33.91
CA ARG A 41 3.38 -15.22 -33.26
C ARG A 41 4.63 -15.34 -32.41
N LYS A 42 5.78 -14.82 -32.86
CA LYS A 42 7.01 -14.82 -32.06
C LYS A 42 6.84 -13.98 -30.77
N PHE A 43 6.23 -12.80 -30.88
CA PHE A 43 5.94 -11.97 -29.70
C PHE A 43 4.97 -12.65 -28.74
N PHE A 44 3.91 -13.30 -29.26
CA PHE A 44 3.01 -14.08 -28.42
C PHE A 44 3.77 -15.13 -27.60
N ILE A 45 4.63 -15.92 -28.24
CA ILE A 45 5.40 -16.95 -27.55
C ILE A 45 6.31 -16.34 -26.47
N ILE A 46 7.01 -15.26 -26.79
CA ILE A 46 7.89 -14.57 -25.81
C ILE A 46 7.10 -14.09 -24.62
N ILE A 47 5.99 -13.37 -24.84
CA ILE A 47 5.14 -12.85 -23.75
C ILE A 47 4.52 -13.98 -22.96
N PHE A 48 4.08 -15.06 -23.60
CA PHE A 48 3.54 -16.24 -22.95
C PHE A 48 4.56 -16.89 -22.02
N VAL A 49 5.82 -17.05 -22.46
CA VAL A 49 6.90 -17.59 -21.62
C VAL A 49 7.19 -16.67 -20.43
N ILE A 50 7.29 -15.35 -20.63
CA ILE A 50 7.51 -14.38 -19.54
C ILE A 50 6.36 -14.45 -18.53
N PHE A 51 5.12 -14.39 -19.00
CA PHE A 51 3.94 -14.45 -18.15
C PHE A 51 3.86 -15.75 -17.35
N SER A 52 4.11 -16.89 -18.00
CA SER A 52 4.16 -18.21 -17.36
C SER A 52 5.25 -18.28 -16.30
N THR A 53 6.43 -17.73 -16.59
CA THR A 53 7.54 -17.69 -15.63
C THR A 53 7.17 -16.87 -14.38
N ILE A 54 6.60 -15.67 -14.56
CA ILE A 54 6.15 -14.84 -13.43
C ILE A 54 5.03 -15.53 -12.63
N SER A 55 4.15 -16.26 -13.31
CA SER A 55 3.02 -16.95 -12.68
C SER A 55 3.46 -18.17 -11.85
N ILE A 56 4.40 -18.95 -12.37
CA ILE A 56 4.85 -20.19 -11.73
C ILE A 56 5.88 -19.91 -10.63
N PHE A 57 6.84 -19.03 -10.90
CA PHE A 57 7.92 -18.74 -9.96
C PHE A 57 7.55 -17.60 -9.00
N PRO A 58 8.02 -17.61 -7.75
CA PRO A 58 7.72 -16.60 -6.73
C PRO A 58 8.54 -15.31 -6.92
N ILE A 59 8.65 -14.83 -8.17
CA ILE A 59 9.43 -13.65 -8.53
C ILE A 59 8.93 -12.43 -7.78
N GLY A 60 7.61 -12.17 -7.82
CA GLY A 60 6.99 -11.04 -7.13
C GLY A 60 7.23 -11.07 -5.61
N HIS A 61 7.21 -12.27 -5.00
CA HIS A 61 7.52 -12.45 -3.57
C HIS A 61 8.94 -11.99 -3.23
N ASN A 62 9.92 -12.46 -3.98
CA ASN A 62 11.32 -12.11 -3.74
C ASN A 62 11.59 -10.62 -4.01
N LEU A 63 10.97 -10.05 -5.05
CA LEU A 63 11.09 -8.62 -5.34
C LEU A 63 10.50 -7.76 -4.22
N ILE A 64 9.32 -8.10 -3.69
CA ILE A 64 8.74 -7.39 -2.54
C ILE A 64 9.68 -7.47 -1.34
N PHE A 65 10.15 -8.65 -0.99
CA PHE A 65 11.04 -8.82 0.15
C PHE A 65 12.27 -7.94 0.02
N PHE A 66 13.06 -8.10 -1.03
CA PHE A 66 14.35 -7.42 -1.17
C PHE A 66 14.24 -5.91 -1.34
N PHE A 67 13.23 -5.41 -2.05
CA PHE A 67 13.13 -3.99 -2.41
C PHE A 67 12.19 -3.18 -1.53
N LEU A 68 11.19 -3.82 -0.90
CA LEU A 68 10.16 -3.11 -0.16
C LEU A 68 10.13 -3.43 1.34
N GLU A 69 10.32 -4.69 1.76
CA GLU A 69 10.05 -5.10 3.14
C GLU A 69 11.29 -5.39 4.00
N LYS A 70 12.38 -5.88 3.41
CA LYS A 70 13.58 -6.37 4.12
C LYS A 70 14.07 -5.41 5.22
N ASN A 71 14.11 -4.12 4.94
CA ASN A 71 14.68 -3.13 5.85
C ASN A 71 13.77 -2.83 7.06
N PHE A 72 12.53 -3.34 7.07
CA PHE A 72 11.55 -3.05 8.11
C PHE A 72 11.32 -4.22 9.08
N TYR A 73 11.91 -5.38 8.85
CA TYR A 73 11.76 -6.55 9.74
C TYR A 73 12.31 -6.33 11.16
N SER A 74 13.26 -5.43 11.31
CA SER A 74 13.87 -5.07 12.61
C SER A 74 13.47 -3.67 13.07
N SER A 75 12.34 -3.13 12.61
CA SER A 75 11.85 -1.82 13.04
C SER A 75 11.58 -1.81 14.54
N LYS A 76 12.13 -0.81 15.24
CA LYS A 76 11.94 -0.60 16.69
C LYS A 76 11.06 0.62 16.91
N ILE A 77 10.26 0.58 17.96
CA ILE A 77 9.50 1.73 18.41
C ILE A 77 10.46 2.70 19.10
N PRO A 78 10.49 3.99 18.70
CA PRO A 78 11.32 4.98 19.41
C PRO A 78 10.85 5.17 20.86
N SER A 79 11.76 5.52 21.75
CA SER A 79 11.49 5.71 23.19
C SER A 79 10.54 6.87 23.52
N LYS A 80 10.38 7.82 22.60
CA LYS A 80 9.44 8.94 22.75
C LYS A 80 8.74 9.17 21.43
N ILE A 81 7.41 9.01 21.44
CA ILE A 81 6.50 9.36 20.34
C ILE A 81 5.36 10.20 20.88
N ASN A 82 4.84 11.13 20.11
CA ASN A 82 3.73 11.99 20.46
C ASN A 82 2.42 11.52 19.84
N TYR A 83 2.51 10.95 18.62
CA TYR A 83 1.36 10.50 17.86
C TYR A 83 1.68 9.19 17.13
N ILE A 84 0.66 8.37 16.95
CA ILE A 84 0.66 7.26 15.99
C ILE A 84 -0.13 7.71 14.75
N PHE A 85 0.49 7.75 13.58
CA PHE A 85 -0.17 8.10 12.34
C PHE A 85 -0.50 6.85 11.52
N VAL A 86 -1.78 6.73 11.15
CA VAL A 86 -2.31 5.60 10.38
C VAL A 86 -2.97 6.12 9.10
N PRO A 87 -2.32 6.03 7.95
CA PRO A 87 -2.95 6.34 6.67
C PRO A 87 -3.93 5.23 6.26
N SER A 88 -4.99 5.62 5.56
CA SER A 88 -6.03 4.70 5.03
C SER A 88 -5.46 3.54 4.22
N GLY A 89 -6.21 2.44 4.13
CA GLY A 89 -5.86 1.25 3.35
C GLY A 89 -6.24 -0.05 4.05
N SER A 90 -5.27 -0.82 4.55
CA SER A 90 -5.53 -2.09 5.23
C SER A 90 -6.03 -1.88 6.67
N MET A 91 -7.05 -2.65 7.08
CA MET A 91 -7.52 -2.68 8.48
C MET A 91 -6.44 -3.14 9.47
N ASN A 92 -5.47 -3.92 9.02
CA ASN A 92 -4.34 -4.33 9.86
C ASN A 92 -3.55 -3.14 10.42
N ARG A 93 -3.55 -1.99 9.73
CA ARG A 93 -2.86 -0.78 10.17
C ARG A 93 -3.48 -0.23 11.45
N ILE A 94 -4.80 -0.04 11.45
CA ILE A 94 -5.50 0.48 12.63
C ILE A 94 -5.51 -0.53 13.78
N ILE A 95 -5.67 -1.83 13.50
CA ILE A 95 -5.58 -2.88 14.51
C ILE A 95 -4.20 -2.87 15.17
N SER A 96 -3.13 -2.75 14.39
CA SER A 96 -1.76 -2.65 14.93
C SER A 96 -1.56 -1.39 15.78
N ALA A 97 -2.09 -0.24 15.35
CA ALA A 97 -2.02 1.00 16.10
C ALA A 97 -2.78 0.90 17.44
N ILE A 98 -3.97 0.30 17.42
CA ILE A 98 -4.78 0.01 18.61
C ILE A 98 -4.02 -0.87 19.62
N ASN A 99 -3.34 -1.90 19.13
CA ASN A 99 -2.56 -2.79 19.98
C ASN A 99 -1.32 -2.09 20.56
N LEU A 100 -0.71 -1.16 19.82
CA LEU A 100 0.40 -0.36 20.32
C LEU A 100 -0.01 0.57 21.47
N VAL A 101 -1.15 1.24 21.35
CA VAL A 101 -1.66 2.15 22.42
C VAL A 101 -2.02 1.40 23.69
N LYS A 102 -2.27 0.09 23.63
CA LYS A 102 -2.49 -0.74 24.83
C LYS A 102 -1.21 -1.09 25.57
N ASP A 103 -0.02 -0.81 25.01
CA ASP A 103 1.26 -1.00 25.70
C ASP A 103 1.42 0.06 26.79
N PRO A 104 1.60 -0.33 28.06
CA PRO A 104 1.77 0.62 29.17
C PRO A 104 2.93 1.60 29.00
N ASN A 105 3.91 1.27 28.15
CA ASN A 105 5.04 2.17 27.86
C ASN A 105 4.68 3.28 26.87
N LEU A 106 3.49 3.25 26.30
CA LEU A 106 2.98 4.21 25.31
C LEU A 106 1.73 4.93 25.80
N ASP A 107 1.66 5.21 27.11
CA ASP A 107 0.53 5.91 27.73
C ASP A 107 0.35 7.30 27.12
N ASP A 108 -0.92 7.70 26.95
CA ASP A 108 -1.34 9.04 26.49
C ASP A 108 -1.06 9.38 25.02
N ILE A 109 -0.74 8.38 24.18
CA ILE A 109 -0.47 8.60 22.76
C ILE A 109 -1.78 8.61 21.96
N LYS A 110 -2.01 9.70 21.22
CA LYS A 110 -3.17 9.79 20.32
C LYS A 110 -2.89 9.17 18.95
N ILE A 111 -3.89 8.46 18.43
CA ILE A 111 -3.85 7.94 17.05
C ILE A 111 -4.42 9.02 16.13
N ILE A 112 -3.70 9.36 15.07
CA ILE A 112 -4.19 10.18 13.96
C ILE A 112 -4.50 9.23 12.79
N TYR A 113 -5.78 9.07 12.47
CA TYR A 113 -6.24 8.24 11.38
C TYR A 113 -6.65 9.10 10.18
N SER A 114 -5.95 8.97 9.06
CA SER A 114 -6.30 9.68 7.84
C SER A 114 -7.04 8.75 6.90
N SER A 115 -8.29 9.09 6.59
CA SER A 115 -9.15 8.30 5.72
C SER A 115 -9.78 9.15 4.63
N GLY A 116 -10.23 8.50 3.58
CA GLY A 116 -10.91 9.16 2.48
C GLY A 116 -11.90 8.26 1.76
N ILE A 117 -12.61 8.83 0.81
CA ILE A 117 -13.56 8.14 -0.03
C ILE A 117 -12.79 7.41 -1.13
N ALA A 118 -12.73 6.08 -1.03
CA ALA A 118 -12.08 5.24 -2.04
C ALA A 118 -12.96 5.03 -3.29
N TYR A 119 -14.25 5.34 -3.23
CA TYR A 119 -15.24 5.08 -4.28
C TYR A 119 -15.34 6.23 -5.30
N LEU A 120 -15.66 5.86 -6.55
CA LEU A 120 -15.93 6.83 -7.63
C LEU A 120 -17.25 7.59 -7.42
N ASP A 121 -18.19 7.00 -6.71
CA ASP A 121 -19.51 7.58 -6.47
C ASP A 121 -19.54 8.31 -5.13
N LYS A 122 -19.60 9.64 -5.19
CA LYS A 122 -19.70 10.52 -4.01
C LYS A 122 -20.99 10.29 -3.20
N ASN A 123 -22.06 9.77 -3.83
CA ASN A 123 -23.36 9.56 -3.17
C ASN A 123 -23.38 8.30 -2.27
N LYS A 124 -22.40 7.40 -2.38
CA LYS A 124 -22.22 6.24 -1.50
C LYS A 124 -21.32 6.51 -0.29
N SER A 125 -21.17 7.77 0.10
CA SER A 125 -20.23 8.24 1.12
C SER A 125 -20.56 7.85 2.57
N THR A 126 -21.66 7.13 2.83
CA THR A 126 -22.04 6.70 4.18
C THR A 126 -21.20 5.54 4.70
N ASP A 127 -20.61 4.72 3.82
CA ASP A 127 -19.73 3.61 4.18
C ASP A 127 -18.25 4.00 3.98
N THR A 128 -17.83 5.05 4.65
CA THR A 128 -16.42 5.43 4.63
C THR A 128 -15.61 4.44 5.48
N GLU A 129 -14.36 4.21 5.09
CA GLU A 129 -13.41 3.45 5.89
C GLU A 129 -13.35 3.99 7.33
N ALA A 130 -13.56 5.30 7.53
CA ALA A 130 -13.67 5.93 8.85
C ALA A 130 -14.82 5.36 9.70
N ASN A 131 -16.00 5.06 9.12
CA ASN A 131 -17.12 4.47 9.85
C ASN A 131 -16.82 3.03 10.29
N LEU A 132 -16.17 2.24 9.43
CA LEU A 132 -15.71 0.90 9.80
C LEU A 132 -14.70 0.96 10.94
N VAL A 133 -13.76 1.91 10.90
CA VAL A 133 -12.78 2.12 11.98
C VAL A 133 -13.48 2.56 13.27
N LYS A 134 -14.46 3.47 13.23
CA LYS A 134 -15.24 3.86 14.41
C LYS A 134 -15.96 2.67 15.06
N THR A 135 -16.58 1.81 14.25
CA THR A 135 -17.23 0.58 14.74
C THR A 135 -16.21 -0.38 15.39
N LEU A 136 -15.05 -0.54 14.80
CA LEU A 136 -13.97 -1.36 15.36
C LEU A 136 -13.45 -0.83 16.68
N ILE A 137 -13.31 0.50 16.81
CA ILE A 137 -12.89 1.16 18.05
C ILE A 137 -13.93 0.99 19.14
N ALA A 138 -15.20 1.19 18.85
CA ALA A 138 -16.29 1.02 19.80
C ALA A 138 -16.29 -0.38 20.44
N ASN A 139 -15.85 -1.40 19.69
CA ASN A 139 -15.73 -2.77 20.15
C ASN A 139 -14.38 -3.08 20.87
N SER A 140 -13.41 -2.17 20.82
CA SER A 140 -12.02 -2.42 21.27
C SER A 140 -11.71 -1.98 22.70
N LYS A 141 -12.66 -1.34 23.41
CA LYS A 141 -12.48 -0.70 24.72
C LYS A 141 -11.47 0.47 24.73
N ILE A 142 -11.15 1.03 23.56
CA ILE A 142 -10.35 2.25 23.45
C ILE A 142 -11.30 3.43 23.44
N ASP A 143 -10.93 4.49 24.17
CA ASP A 143 -11.66 5.74 24.13
C ASP A 143 -11.51 6.38 22.74
N ILE A 144 -12.64 6.69 22.12
CA ILE A 144 -12.68 7.33 20.81
C ILE A 144 -12.02 8.71 20.82
N ASP A 145 -11.99 9.38 21.96
CA ASP A 145 -11.36 10.70 22.15
C ASP A 145 -9.82 10.66 21.99
N ASN A 146 -9.24 9.45 22.07
CA ASN A 146 -7.83 9.23 21.77
C ASN A 146 -7.53 9.09 20.27
N ILE A 147 -8.57 9.20 19.41
CA ILE A 147 -8.40 9.07 17.97
C ILE A 147 -8.86 10.32 17.23
N ILE A 148 -7.93 10.90 16.47
CA ILE A 148 -8.14 12.06 15.63
C ILE A 148 -8.39 11.58 14.21
N PHE A 149 -9.56 11.87 13.65
CA PHE A 149 -9.90 11.54 12.29
C PHE A 149 -9.60 12.71 11.35
N LEU A 150 -8.78 12.45 10.32
CA LEU A 150 -8.51 13.38 9.23
C LEU A 150 -9.24 12.88 7.97
N PRO A 151 -10.38 13.49 7.61
CA PRO A 151 -11.19 13.05 6.48
C PRO A 151 -10.60 13.48 5.12
N ASP A 152 -11.20 12.95 4.05
CA ASP A 152 -11.06 13.42 2.66
C ASP A 152 -9.71 13.20 1.98
N ALA A 153 -8.88 12.29 2.47
CA ALA A 153 -7.66 11.90 1.77
C ALA A 153 -7.94 10.76 0.78
N ARG A 154 -7.61 10.96 -0.50
CA ARG A 154 -7.89 10.01 -1.60
C ARG A 154 -6.66 9.20 -2.04
N ASN A 155 -5.48 9.60 -1.60
CA ASN A 155 -4.20 8.99 -1.94
C ASN A 155 -3.15 9.26 -0.86
N THR A 156 -1.97 8.61 -0.99
CA THR A 156 -0.90 8.73 0.00
C THR A 156 -0.41 10.16 0.18
N PHE A 157 -0.31 10.96 -0.89
CA PHE A 157 0.10 12.36 -0.78
C PHE A 157 -0.89 13.17 0.04
N GLU A 158 -2.19 13.00 -0.21
CA GLU A 158 -3.24 13.70 0.53
C GLU A 158 -3.28 13.28 2.00
N ASN A 159 -3.03 12.00 2.33
CA ASN A 159 -2.90 11.55 3.72
C ASN A 159 -1.84 12.35 4.49
N PHE A 160 -0.64 12.50 3.91
CA PHE A 160 0.44 13.26 4.55
C PHE A 160 0.21 14.77 4.52
N LYS A 161 -0.42 15.28 3.49
CA LYS A 161 -0.84 16.69 3.42
C LYS A 161 -1.81 17.03 4.56
N ARG A 162 -2.85 16.21 4.79
CA ARG A 162 -3.80 16.38 5.91
C ARG A 162 -3.13 16.28 7.26
N LEU A 163 -2.20 15.34 7.44
CA LEU A 163 -1.41 15.25 8.66
C LEU A 163 -0.62 16.54 8.90
N ASN A 164 0.08 17.04 7.89
CA ASN A 164 0.88 18.27 7.97
C ASN A 164 0.01 19.49 8.31
N GLU A 165 -1.13 19.66 7.63
CA GLU A 165 -2.10 20.72 7.89
C GLU A 165 -2.59 20.68 9.35
N TYR A 166 -2.92 19.48 9.87
CA TYR A 166 -3.33 19.29 11.25
C TYR A 166 -2.23 19.71 12.24
N LEU A 167 -0.99 19.29 12.00
CA LEU A 167 0.14 19.61 12.89
C LEU A 167 0.46 21.11 12.89
N ILE A 168 0.34 21.80 11.76
CA ILE A 168 0.50 23.26 11.64
C ILE A 168 -0.58 23.96 12.50
N ILE A 169 -1.85 23.61 12.32
CA ILE A 169 -2.97 24.22 13.05
C ILE A 169 -2.83 24.03 14.56
N LYS A 170 -2.26 22.92 15.01
CA LYS A 170 -2.08 22.59 16.44
C LYS A 170 -0.72 23.06 17.00
N ASP A 171 0.13 23.70 16.19
CA ASP A 171 1.50 24.06 16.56
C ASP A 171 2.31 22.88 17.11
N LYS A 172 2.28 21.75 16.36
CA LYS A 172 2.88 20.46 16.73
C LYS A 172 3.79 19.88 15.67
N LEU A 173 4.38 20.71 14.81
CA LEU A 173 5.26 20.25 13.71
C LEU A 173 6.49 19.47 14.20
N ASP A 174 7.02 19.80 15.37
CA ASP A 174 8.20 19.12 15.94
C ASP A 174 7.86 17.77 16.59
N SER A 175 6.59 17.34 16.51
CA SER A 175 6.15 16.08 17.11
C SER A 175 6.86 14.88 16.49
N LYS A 176 7.27 13.93 17.33
CA LYS A 176 7.76 12.62 16.92
C LYS A 176 6.57 11.71 16.63
N ILE A 177 6.48 11.20 15.42
CA ILE A 177 5.32 10.44 14.94
C ILE A 177 5.75 9.02 14.60
N LEU A 178 4.99 8.03 15.05
CA LEU A 178 5.12 6.65 14.63
C LEU A 178 4.13 6.38 13.49
N LEU A 179 4.65 6.16 12.30
CA LEU A 179 3.85 5.77 11.14
C LEU A 179 3.55 4.27 11.17
N VAL A 180 2.30 3.89 11.25
CA VAL A 180 1.85 2.49 11.19
C VAL A 180 1.23 2.23 9.81
N THR A 181 1.93 1.46 8.98
CA THR A 181 1.47 1.10 7.63
C THR A 181 2.06 -0.26 7.22
N ASP A 182 1.56 -0.86 6.14
CA ASP A 182 2.09 -2.14 5.66
C ASP A 182 3.55 -2.00 5.20
N ALA A 183 4.37 -3.02 5.45
CA ALA A 183 5.81 -2.98 5.18
C ALA A 183 6.13 -2.66 3.71
N PHE A 184 5.40 -3.25 2.75
CA PHE A 184 5.60 -2.97 1.33
C PHE A 184 5.29 -1.51 0.94
N HIS A 185 4.44 -0.83 1.72
CA HIS A 185 4.03 0.55 1.51
C HIS A 185 4.91 1.57 2.23
N MET A 186 5.73 1.11 3.18
CA MET A 186 6.50 1.95 4.10
C MET A 186 7.46 2.90 3.37
N LYS A 187 8.19 2.39 2.38
CA LYS A 187 9.16 3.21 1.62
C LYS A 187 8.53 4.45 1.00
N ARG A 188 7.37 4.30 0.34
CA ARG A 188 6.64 5.42 -0.27
C ARG A 188 6.09 6.36 0.79
N SER A 189 5.57 5.83 1.88
CA SER A 189 5.04 6.63 2.99
C SER A 189 6.11 7.48 3.66
N LEU A 190 7.30 6.91 3.94
CA LEU A 190 8.42 7.66 4.50
C LEU A 190 8.96 8.74 3.54
N MET A 191 8.92 8.49 2.22
CA MET A 191 9.23 9.54 1.23
C MET A 191 8.25 10.72 1.31
N MET A 192 6.94 10.44 1.48
CA MET A 192 5.95 11.51 1.68
C MET A 192 6.20 12.28 2.98
N ALA A 193 6.48 11.57 4.07
CA ALA A 193 6.84 12.20 5.34
C ALA A 193 8.03 13.17 5.19
N LYS A 194 9.08 12.73 4.52
CA LYS A 194 10.27 13.57 4.25
C LYS A 194 9.93 14.81 3.42
N LYS A 195 9.02 14.69 2.44
CA LYS A 195 8.59 15.82 1.60
C LYS A 195 7.91 16.93 2.40
N PHE A 196 7.18 16.57 3.45
CA PHE A 196 6.55 17.52 4.38
C PHE A 196 7.42 17.85 5.60
N ASN A 197 8.70 17.47 5.60
CA ASN A 197 9.64 17.68 6.71
C ASN A 197 9.14 17.14 8.08
N LEU A 198 8.35 16.07 8.07
CA LEU A 198 7.79 15.47 9.27
C LEU A 198 8.79 14.53 9.95
N ASN A 199 8.89 14.62 11.28
CA ASN A 199 9.72 13.72 12.09
C ASN A 199 9.00 12.37 12.31
N ILE A 200 9.15 11.45 11.37
CA ILE A 200 8.41 10.18 11.34
C ILE A 200 9.35 8.97 11.34
N SER A 201 9.04 8.02 12.23
CA SER A 201 9.62 6.67 12.24
C SER A 201 8.59 5.65 11.79
N GLY A 202 9.00 4.64 11.01
CA GLY A 202 8.09 3.64 10.46
C GLY A 202 7.96 2.40 11.36
N PHE A 203 6.74 1.90 11.53
CA PHE A 203 6.42 0.62 12.16
C PHE A 203 5.48 -0.19 11.25
N PRO A 204 5.90 -1.35 10.73
CA PRO A 204 5.10 -2.14 9.82
C PRO A 204 3.96 -2.87 10.53
N SER A 205 2.75 -2.68 10.03
CA SER A 205 1.54 -3.37 10.53
C SER A 205 1.40 -4.80 10.01
N SER A 206 1.91 -5.05 8.82
CA SER A 206 1.84 -6.35 8.15
C SER A 206 2.94 -6.50 7.10
N TYR A 207 3.20 -7.75 6.74
CA TYR A 207 4.13 -8.14 5.68
C TYR A 207 3.42 -9.03 4.65
N ILE A 208 3.68 -8.81 3.38
CA ILE A 208 3.24 -9.72 2.30
C ILE A 208 4.16 -10.95 2.24
N THR A 209 5.44 -10.75 2.58
CA THR A 209 6.44 -11.82 2.60
C THR A 209 6.76 -12.22 4.03
N LYS A 210 7.18 -13.47 4.21
CA LYS A 210 7.76 -13.94 5.46
C LYS A 210 9.27 -14.09 5.24
N GLN A 211 10.07 -13.70 6.21
CA GLN A 211 11.53 -13.76 6.11
C GLN A 211 12.00 -15.19 5.80
N ASP A 212 11.39 -16.21 6.46
CA ASP A 212 11.75 -17.61 6.30
C ASP A 212 11.32 -18.23 4.97
N SER A 213 10.42 -17.54 4.23
CA SER A 213 9.92 -17.99 2.92
C SER A 213 10.67 -17.39 1.74
N VAL A 214 11.79 -16.69 1.99
CA VAL A 214 12.59 -16.06 0.95
C VAL A 214 13.63 -17.04 0.41
N GLY A 215 13.83 -16.99 -0.89
CA GLY A 215 14.73 -17.90 -1.61
C GLY A 215 13.98 -18.90 -2.48
N LEU A 216 14.69 -19.51 -3.42
CA LEU A 216 14.07 -20.37 -4.43
C LEU A 216 13.41 -21.62 -3.81
N ILE A 217 14.01 -22.22 -2.80
CA ILE A 217 13.51 -23.48 -2.22
C ILE A 217 12.33 -23.25 -1.27
N ASN A 218 12.46 -22.29 -0.34
CA ASN A 218 11.43 -22.06 0.68
C ASN A 218 10.15 -21.42 0.13
N SER A 219 10.27 -20.67 -0.97
CA SER A 219 9.12 -20.04 -1.62
C SER A 219 8.30 -21.00 -2.49
N TYR A 220 8.84 -22.19 -2.81
CA TYR A 220 8.12 -23.21 -3.59
C TYR A 220 7.07 -23.98 -2.80
N GLN A 221 7.14 -24.02 -1.48
CA GLN A 221 6.20 -24.81 -0.65
C GLN A 221 4.74 -24.35 -0.73
N ASN A 222 4.49 -23.14 -1.25
CA ASN A 222 3.16 -22.55 -1.39
C ASN A 222 2.97 -21.92 -2.79
N ILE A 223 3.23 -22.69 -3.85
CA ILE A 223 3.05 -22.18 -5.21
C ILE A 223 1.56 -21.96 -5.48
N SER A 224 1.19 -20.73 -5.71
CA SER A 224 -0.12 -20.34 -6.21
C SER A 224 0.06 -19.32 -7.32
N ILE A 225 -0.38 -19.66 -8.52
CA ILE A 225 -0.33 -18.77 -9.69
C ILE A 225 -0.95 -17.42 -9.38
N THR A 226 -2.14 -17.44 -8.78
CA THR A 226 -2.86 -16.21 -8.41
C THR A 226 -2.10 -15.36 -7.40
N ASN A 227 -1.49 -16.00 -6.40
CA ASN A 227 -0.72 -15.29 -5.38
C ASN A 227 0.60 -14.72 -5.94
N ASN A 228 1.27 -15.46 -6.83
CA ASN A 228 2.49 -14.99 -7.50
C ASN A 228 2.20 -13.76 -8.37
N LEU A 229 1.14 -13.82 -9.19
CA LEU A 229 0.71 -12.68 -10.01
C LEU A 229 0.32 -11.49 -9.14
N ARG A 230 -0.49 -11.70 -8.10
CA ARG A 230 -0.87 -10.63 -7.16
C ARG A 230 0.34 -9.95 -6.53
N LYS A 231 1.34 -10.72 -6.10
CA LYS A 231 2.56 -10.16 -5.50
C LYS A 231 3.38 -9.38 -6.53
N PHE A 232 3.47 -9.88 -7.75
CA PHE A 232 4.14 -9.16 -8.84
C PHE A 232 3.41 -7.84 -9.15
N ASP A 233 2.09 -7.85 -9.21
CA ASP A 233 1.27 -6.65 -9.43
C ASP A 233 1.47 -5.61 -8.33
N VAL A 234 1.49 -6.05 -7.06
CA VAL A 234 1.77 -5.16 -5.91
C VAL A 234 3.15 -4.53 -6.03
N PHE A 235 4.17 -5.32 -6.36
CA PHE A 235 5.54 -4.82 -6.53
C PHE A 235 5.61 -3.73 -7.60
N ILE A 236 5.09 -4.00 -8.79
CA ILE A 236 5.12 -3.04 -9.91
C ILE A 236 4.31 -1.78 -9.56
N LYS A 237 3.12 -1.94 -8.96
CA LYS A 237 2.30 -0.82 -8.53
C LYS A 237 3.05 0.07 -7.53
N GLU A 238 3.72 -0.50 -6.53
CA GLU A 238 4.48 0.29 -5.56
C GLU A 238 5.72 0.93 -6.18
N LEU A 239 6.40 0.26 -7.11
CA LEU A 239 7.53 0.82 -7.84
C LEU A 239 7.11 2.06 -8.64
N ILE A 240 6.05 1.94 -9.43
CA ILE A 240 5.49 3.03 -10.24
C ILE A 240 5.04 4.18 -9.32
N SER A 241 4.24 3.88 -8.30
CA SER A 241 3.71 4.88 -7.37
C SER A 241 4.82 5.61 -6.61
N THR A 242 5.88 4.90 -6.21
CA THR A 242 7.05 5.49 -5.53
C THR A 242 7.82 6.40 -6.49
N SER A 243 7.97 6.01 -7.76
CA SER A 243 8.63 6.82 -8.78
C SER A 243 7.85 8.12 -9.04
N PHE A 244 6.54 8.03 -9.25
CA PHE A 244 5.68 9.22 -9.42
C PHE A 244 5.68 10.13 -8.18
N SER A 245 5.75 9.55 -6.99
CA SER A 245 5.78 10.31 -5.74
C SER A 245 7.00 11.22 -5.59
N ARG A 246 8.07 11.02 -6.39
CA ARG A 246 9.23 11.90 -6.42
C ARG A 246 8.95 13.23 -7.13
N PHE A 247 7.98 13.24 -8.02
CA PHE A 247 7.63 14.43 -8.82
C PHE A 247 6.48 15.25 -8.22
N LEU A 248 5.75 14.72 -7.26
CA LEU A 248 4.74 15.43 -6.49
C LEU A 248 5.37 16.32 -5.42
#